data_0edd3d7eb321b4b61c6258c18b06f448
#
_entry.id   0edd3d7eb321b4b61c6258c18b06f448
#
_cell.length_a   1.000
_cell.length_b   1.000
_cell.length_c   1.000
_cell.angle_alpha   90.00
_cell.angle_beta   90.00
_cell.angle_gamma   90.00
#
_symmetry.space_group_name_H-M   'P 1'
#
loop_
_entity.id
_entity.type
_entity.pdbx_description
1 polymer ?
#
loop_
_entity_poly.entity_id
_entity_poly.type
_entity_poly.pdbx_seq_one_letter_code
_entity_poly.pdbx_strand_id
1 'polypeptide(L)'
;ICYGADVDADTVITAARRFPMMAERQLVVVKDAQAMRDLEKLAVYCEKPLDSTVLVLLMRGASADKRKALYKQASKNGIVVESNALRDYEMPSWIAQYYSGRGLSIDPEAAALLAESAGTNLGRIAVETDKMLKNLPEGAKQITISDIERNVGISREFSVFELTKELSAKNGAKALRIAARIGEAAKFAM
;
A
#
# COMPACT_ATOMS: atom_id res chain seq x y z
N ILE A 1 9.76 -18.67 9.30
CA ILE A 1 9.45 -17.23 9.45
C ILE A 1 10.04 -16.79 10.79
N CYS A 2 10.81 -15.70 10.80
CA CYS A 2 11.38 -15.06 11.98
C CYS A 2 11.26 -13.55 11.91
N TYR A 3 11.58 -12.86 13.01
CA TYR A 3 11.61 -11.40 13.07
C TYR A 3 13.07 -10.93 13.22
N GLY A 4 13.41 -9.81 12.57
CA GLY A 4 14.77 -9.29 12.57
C GLY A 4 15.33 -8.94 13.96
N ALA A 5 14.46 -8.59 14.91
CA ALA A 5 14.87 -8.31 16.30
C ALA A 5 15.28 -9.58 17.09
N ASP A 6 14.77 -10.75 16.68
CA ASP A 6 14.89 -12.00 17.43
C ASP A 6 16.01 -12.91 16.90
N VAL A 7 16.58 -12.58 15.73
CA VAL A 7 17.59 -13.41 15.07
C VAL A 7 18.78 -12.57 14.61
N ASP A 8 19.92 -13.23 14.47
CA ASP A 8 21.12 -12.67 13.83
C ASP A 8 21.27 -13.17 12.38
N ALA A 9 22.18 -12.55 11.65
CA ALA A 9 22.42 -12.89 10.25
C ALA A 9 22.97 -14.31 10.08
N ASP A 10 23.79 -14.80 11.03
CA ASP A 10 24.37 -16.13 10.96
C ASP A 10 23.32 -17.22 11.10
N THR A 11 22.33 -17.02 11.97
CA THR A 11 21.15 -17.89 12.10
C THR A 11 20.35 -17.94 10.80
N VAL A 12 20.09 -16.78 10.19
CA VAL A 12 19.34 -16.68 8.92
C VAL A 12 20.12 -17.36 7.79
N ILE A 13 21.43 -17.10 7.67
CA ILE A 13 22.30 -17.72 6.66
C ILE A 13 22.30 -19.25 6.83
N THR A 14 22.45 -19.72 8.07
CA THR A 14 22.43 -21.15 8.38
C THR A 14 21.10 -21.77 7.96
N ALA A 15 19.99 -21.13 8.30
CA ALA A 15 18.66 -21.59 7.89
C ALA A 15 18.50 -21.60 6.35
N ALA A 16 18.99 -20.55 5.68
CA ALA A 16 18.89 -20.42 4.24
C ALA A 16 19.78 -21.40 3.46
N ARG A 17 20.88 -21.88 4.09
CA ARG A 17 21.79 -22.87 3.49
C ARG A 17 21.41 -24.32 3.76
N ARG A 18 20.39 -24.57 4.58
CA ARG A 18 19.91 -25.95 4.78
C ARG A 18 19.25 -26.47 3.52
N PHE A 19 19.42 -27.78 3.27
CA PHE A 19 18.66 -28.44 2.23
C PHE A 19 17.18 -28.56 2.66
N PRO A 20 16.24 -28.27 1.74
CA PRO A 20 14.82 -28.49 2.02
C PRO A 20 14.57 -30.00 2.29
N MET A 21 13.87 -30.29 3.38
CA MET A 21 13.46 -31.67 3.70
C MET A 21 12.12 -31.94 3.03
N MET A 22 12.08 -33.00 2.21
CA MET A 22 10.86 -33.48 1.52
C MET A 22 10.19 -32.42 0.61
N ALA A 23 10.93 -31.46 0.13
CA ALA A 23 10.46 -30.40 -0.78
C ALA A 23 11.59 -29.98 -1.74
N GLU A 24 11.25 -29.48 -2.92
CA GLU A 24 12.24 -28.98 -3.88
C GLU A 24 12.85 -27.64 -3.43
N ARG A 25 12.07 -26.83 -2.73
CA ARG A 25 12.47 -25.50 -2.26
C ARG A 25 12.01 -25.23 -0.84
N GLN A 26 12.72 -24.38 -0.15
CA GLN A 26 12.34 -23.84 1.15
C GLN A 26 12.15 -22.32 1.07
N LEU A 27 11.32 -21.79 1.96
CA LEU A 27 11.08 -20.37 2.12
C LEU A 27 11.55 -19.93 3.51
N VAL A 28 12.48 -18.97 3.53
CA VAL A 28 12.94 -18.29 4.75
C VAL A 28 12.47 -16.85 4.69
N VAL A 29 11.67 -16.40 5.66
CA VAL A 29 11.12 -15.05 5.71
C VAL A 29 11.59 -14.36 6.98
N VAL A 30 12.26 -13.23 6.83
CA VAL A 30 12.65 -12.34 7.93
C VAL A 30 11.74 -11.11 7.87
N LYS A 31 10.84 -10.99 8.84
CA LYS A 31 9.99 -9.81 9.02
C LYS A 31 10.73 -8.74 9.81
N ASP A 32 10.44 -7.48 9.49
CA ASP A 32 11.07 -6.32 10.12
C ASP A 32 12.61 -6.44 10.13
N ALA A 33 13.18 -6.83 8.99
CA ALA A 33 14.60 -7.10 8.83
C ALA A 33 15.49 -5.90 9.21
N GLN A 34 14.97 -4.67 9.13
CA GLN A 34 15.65 -3.46 9.56
C GLN A 34 16.00 -3.44 11.06
N ALA A 35 15.31 -4.27 11.88
CA ALA A 35 15.60 -4.39 13.31
C ALA A 35 16.77 -5.32 13.64
N MET A 36 17.28 -6.06 12.63
CA MET A 36 18.43 -6.94 12.81
C MET A 36 19.71 -6.10 12.93
N ARG A 37 20.50 -6.36 13.97
CA ARG A 37 21.72 -5.58 14.27
C ARG A 37 22.80 -5.74 13.21
N ASP A 38 22.93 -6.92 12.66
CA ASP A 38 23.98 -7.30 11.70
C ASP A 38 23.43 -7.64 10.32
N LEU A 39 22.32 -7.01 9.92
CA LEU A 39 21.60 -7.21 8.67
C LEU A 39 22.53 -7.24 7.44
N GLU A 40 23.55 -6.39 7.42
CA GLU A 40 24.48 -6.27 6.28
C GLU A 40 25.30 -7.54 6.03
N LYS A 41 25.51 -8.39 7.03
CA LYS A 41 26.18 -9.69 6.85
C LYS A 41 25.43 -10.63 5.90
N LEU A 42 24.11 -10.44 5.74
CA LEU A 42 23.34 -11.22 4.77
C LEU A 42 23.79 -11.01 3.32
N ALA A 43 24.56 -9.97 3.04
CA ALA A 43 25.18 -9.74 1.74
C ALA A 43 26.00 -10.94 1.27
N VAL A 44 26.67 -11.64 2.19
CA VAL A 44 27.46 -12.84 1.91
C VAL A 44 26.61 -13.98 1.36
N TYR A 45 25.39 -14.13 1.87
CA TYR A 45 24.45 -15.11 1.33
C TYR A 45 23.88 -14.65 -0.02
N CYS A 46 23.51 -13.37 -0.12
CA CYS A 46 22.95 -12.80 -1.35
C CYS A 46 23.95 -12.78 -2.52
N GLU A 47 25.26 -12.90 -2.26
CA GLU A 47 26.29 -13.02 -3.30
C GLU A 47 26.19 -14.36 -4.05
N LYS A 48 25.92 -15.45 -3.32
CA LYS A 48 25.74 -16.81 -3.85
C LYS A 48 24.55 -17.49 -3.18
N PRO A 49 23.33 -17.09 -3.55
CA PRO A 49 22.12 -17.72 -3.00
C PRO A 49 21.98 -19.17 -3.48
N LEU A 50 21.31 -20.01 -2.72
CA LEU A 50 20.98 -21.37 -3.13
C LEU A 50 19.68 -21.36 -3.94
N ASP A 51 19.67 -22.06 -5.08
CA ASP A 51 18.46 -22.19 -5.93
C ASP A 51 17.31 -22.91 -5.23
N SER A 52 17.62 -23.72 -4.22
CA SER A 52 16.63 -24.43 -3.40
C SER A 52 16.02 -23.57 -2.29
N THR A 53 16.46 -22.30 -2.13
CA THR A 53 15.98 -21.43 -1.04
C THR A 53 15.50 -20.08 -1.57
N VAL A 54 14.29 -19.72 -1.20
CA VAL A 54 13.77 -18.35 -1.36
C VAL A 54 13.94 -17.62 -0.04
N LEU A 55 14.86 -16.66 0.02
CA LEU A 55 15.03 -15.78 1.18
C LEU A 55 14.28 -14.47 0.94
N VAL A 56 13.34 -14.15 1.81
CA VAL A 56 12.55 -12.90 1.75
C VAL A 56 12.88 -12.04 2.95
N LEU A 57 13.38 -10.84 2.69
CA LEU A 57 13.65 -9.82 3.70
C LEU A 57 12.58 -8.73 3.60
N LEU A 58 11.70 -8.63 4.59
CA LEU A 58 10.65 -7.62 4.65
C LEU A 58 11.08 -6.47 5.55
N MET A 59 11.13 -5.27 5.00
CA MET A 59 11.43 -4.03 5.73
C MET A 59 10.19 -3.15 5.70
N ARG A 60 9.70 -2.70 6.86
CA ARG A 60 8.55 -1.81 6.98
C ARG A 60 8.95 -0.49 7.61
N GLY A 61 8.51 0.61 7.01
CA GLY A 61 8.81 1.95 7.53
C GLY A 61 10.28 2.36 7.43
N ALA A 62 11.09 1.58 6.67
CA ALA A 62 12.48 1.88 6.42
C ALA A 62 12.80 1.57 4.95
N SER A 63 13.64 2.39 4.35
CA SER A 63 14.18 2.13 3.01
C SER A 63 15.56 1.49 3.11
N ALA A 64 15.85 0.55 2.22
CA ALA A 64 17.18 -0.03 2.14
C ALA A 64 18.19 0.98 1.55
N ASP A 65 19.35 1.12 2.17
CA ASP A 65 20.43 1.97 1.64
C ASP A 65 21.03 1.32 0.40
N LYS A 66 20.78 1.94 -0.76
CA LYS A 66 21.23 1.46 -2.09
C LYS A 66 22.76 1.39 -2.23
N ARG A 67 23.51 2.06 -1.36
CA ARG A 67 24.98 2.07 -1.37
C ARG A 67 25.55 0.83 -0.68
N LYS A 68 24.79 0.18 0.17
CA LYS A 68 25.24 -0.95 0.99
C LYS A 68 25.35 -2.25 0.19
N ALA A 69 26.22 -3.14 0.68
CA ALA A 69 26.53 -4.39 0.02
C ALA A 69 25.30 -5.30 -0.11
N LEU A 70 24.50 -5.39 0.94
CA LEU A 70 23.27 -6.20 0.93
C LEU A 70 22.34 -5.80 -0.20
N TYR A 71 22.04 -4.49 -0.34
CA TYR A 71 21.17 -4.01 -1.42
C TYR A 71 21.74 -4.34 -2.80
N LYS A 72 23.05 -4.11 -3.01
CA LYS A 72 23.71 -4.36 -4.28
C LYS A 72 23.66 -5.84 -4.66
N GLN A 73 23.95 -6.74 -3.71
CA GLN A 73 23.91 -8.18 -3.97
C GLN A 73 22.47 -8.70 -4.16
N ALA A 74 21.53 -8.24 -3.36
CA ALA A 74 20.12 -8.57 -3.51
C ALA A 74 19.56 -8.10 -4.88
N SER A 75 19.94 -6.89 -5.33
CA SER A 75 19.52 -6.38 -6.65
C SER A 75 20.16 -7.11 -7.81
N LYS A 76 21.39 -7.62 -7.64
CA LYS A 76 22.12 -8.35 -8.69
C LYS A 76 21.63 -9.79 -8.86
N ASN A 77 21.35 -10.48 -7.75
CA ASN A 77 21.11 -11.92 -7.72
C ASN A 77 19.67 -12.27 -7.30
N GLY A 78 18.80 -11.28 -7.11
CA GLY A 78 17.42 -11.45 -6.70
C GLY A 78 16.52 -10.33 -7.20
N ILE A 79 15.43 -10.10 -6.50
CA ILE A 79 14.42 -9.07 -6.82
C ILE A 79 14.28 -8.13 -5.63
N VAL A 80 14.42 -6.83 -5.87
CA VAL A 80 14.15 -5.79 -4.87
C VAL A 80 12.89 -5.06 -5.28
N VAL A 81 11.89 -5.06 -4.38
CA VAL A 81 10.62 -4.35 -4.57
C VAL A 81 10.54 -3.21 -3.55
N GLU A 82 10.40 -2.00 -4.03
CA GLU A 82 10.15 -0.82 -3.19
C GLU A 82 8.66 -0.44 -3.34
N SER A 83 7.94 -0.44 -2.22
CA SER A 83 6.55 0.01 -2.16
C SER A 83 6.47 1.21 -1.23
N ASN A 84 6.45 2.40 -1.81
CA ASN A 84 6.34 3.66 -1.07
C ASN A 84 4.88 4.09 -0.99
N ALA A 85 4.53 4.79 0.10
CA ALA A 85 3.22 5.43 0.19
C ALA A 85 3.09 6.48 -0.93
N LEU A 86 1.95 6.46 -1.62
CA LEU A 86 1.64 7.46 -2.62
C LEU A 86 1.32 8.79 -1.94
N ARG A 87 1.60 9.88 -2.65
CA ARG A 87 1.20 11.22 -2.24
C ARG A 87 -0.22 11.51 -2.74
N ASP A 88 -0.92 12.41 -2.07
CA ASP A 88 -2.31 12.75 -2.39
C ASP A 88 -2.52 13.08 -3.88
N TYR A 89 -1.59 13.81 -4.48
CA TYR A 89 -1.68 14.20 -5.90
C TYR A 89 -1.44 13.05 -6.88
N GLU A 90 -0.84 11.94 -6.44
CA GLU A 90 -0.59 10.74 -7.27
C GLU A 90 -1.80 9.79 -7.26
N MET A 91 -2.69 9.95 -6.27
CA MET A 91 -3.82 9.06 -6.05
C MET A 91 -4.79 8.95 -7.23
N PRO A 92 -5.23 10.05 -7.89
CA PRO A 92 -6.15 9.92 -9.02
C PRO A 92 -5.56 9.12 -10.18
N SER A 93 -4.27 9.33 -10.49
CA SER A 93 -3.57 8.58 -11.54
C SER A 93 -3.41 7.11 -11.19
N TRP A 94 -3.09 6.80 -9.95
CA TRP A 94 -3.01 5.43 -9.47
C TRP A 94 -4.38 4.73 -9.52
N ILE A 95 -5.44 5.40 -9.12
CA ILE A 95 -6.81 4.89 -9.20
C ILE A 95 -7.18 4.55 -10.64
N ALA A 96 -6.89 5.44 -11.59
CA ALA A 96 -7.15 5.19 -13.00
C ALA A 96 -6.41 3.94 -13.52
N GLN A 97 -5.14 3.76 -13.14
CA GLN A 97 -4.36 2.57 -13.48
C GLN A 97 -4.93 1.31 -12.82
N TYR A 98 -5.34 1.40 -11.56
CA TYR A 98 -5.93 0.29 -10.82
C TYR A 98 -7.23 -0.23 -11.47
N TYR A 99 -8.09 0.68 -11.92
CA TYR A 99 -9.31 0.32 -12.66
C TYR A 99 -8.99 -0.23 -14.05
N SER A 100 -8.05 0.38 -14.77
CA SER A 100 -7.59 -0.10 -16.09
C SER A 100 -7.06 -1.53 -16.01
N GLY A 101 -6.29 -1.86 -14.98
CA GLY A 101 -5.79 -3.23 -14.74
C GLY A 101 -6.90 -4.27 -14.47
N ARG A 102 -8.12 -3.82 -14.16
CA ARG A 102 -9.32 -4.65 -13.99
C ARG A 102 -10.25 -4.63 -15.23
N GLY A 103 -9.81 -4.02 -16.33
CA GLY A 103 -10.61 -3.90 -17.56
C GLY A 103 -11.73 -2.86 -17.48
N LEU A 104 -11.62 -1.91 -16.53
CA LEU A 104 -12.56 -0.84 -16.29
C LEU A 104 -11.93 0.52 -16.60
N SER A 105 -12.74 1.51 -16.93
CA SER A 105 -12.35 2.91 -16.97
C SER A 105 -13.03 3.67 -15.81
N ILE A 106 -12.43 4.77 -15.38
CA ILE A 106 -13.01 5.65 -14.39
C ILE A 106 -12.88 7.09 -14.86
N ASP A 107 -13.93 7.88 -14.68
CA ASP A 107 -13.90 9.30 -15.01
C ASP A 107 -12.89 10.03 -14.12
N PRO A 108 -12.17 11.04 -14.65
CA PRO A 108 -11.18 11.79 -13.88
C PRO A 108 -11.76 12.43 -12.60
N GLU A 109 -12.99 12.95 -12.69
CA GLU A 109 -13.69 13.52 -11.54
C GLU A 109 -14.09 12.46 -10.51
N ALA A 110 -14.50 11.27 -10.96
CA ALA A 110 -14.79 10.13 -10.09
C ALA A 110 -13.53 9.63 -9.38
N ALA A 111 -12.41 9.56 -10.09
CA ALA A 111 -11.11 9.18 -9.51
C ALA A 111 -10.65 10.19 -8.45
N ALA A 112 -10.83 11.49 -8.71
CA ALA A 112 -10.51 12.55 -7.77
C ALA A 112 -11.39 12.48 -6.51
N LEU A 113 -12.70 12.26 -6.67
CA LEU A 113 -13.64 12.10 -5.56
C LEU A 113 -13.31 10.86 -4.71
N LEU A 114 -12.99 9.75 -5.34
CA LEU A 114 -12.58 8.52 -4.65
C LEU A 114 -11.27 8.72 -3.89
N ALA A 115 -10.29 9.41 -4.48
CA ALA A 115 -9.03 9.76 -3.82
C ALA A 115 -9.27 10.66 -2.60
N GLU A 116 -10.14 11.66 -2.72
CA GLU A 116 -10.48 12.56 -1.61
C GLU A 116 -11.16 11.81 -0.45
N SER A 117 -12.04 10.84 -0.77
CA SER A 117 -12.79 10.09 0.25
C SER A 117 -11.97 9.01 0.94
N ALA A 118 -11.06 8.35 0.23
CA ALA A 118 -10.25 7.23 0.74
C ALA A 118 -8.88 7.66 1.27
N GLY A 119 -8.43 8.89 0.92
CA GLY A 119 -7.06 9.34 1.18
C GLY A 119 -6.03 8.45 0.48
N THR A 120 -4.85 8.30 1.07
CA THR A 120 -3.76 7.47 0.53
C THR A 120 -3.86 5.99 0.89
N ASN A 121 -4.97 5.54 1.45
CA ASN A 121 -5.17 4.16 1.84
C ASN A 121 -5.63 3.30 0.66
N LEU A 122 -4.67 2.67 -0.03
CA LEU A 122 -4.93 1.83 -1.21
C LEU A 122 -5.81 0.62 -0.89
N GLY A 123 -5.68 0.05 0.31
CA GLY A 123 -6.51 -1.07 0.76
C GLY A 123 -7.98 -0.67 0.88
N ARG A 124 -8.25 0.52 1.37
CA ARG A 124 -9.61 1.08 1.43
C ARG A 124 -10.19 1.27 0.03
N ILE A 125 -9.40 1.82 -0.90
CA ILE A 125 -9.84 1.97 -2.30
C ILE A 125 -10.20 0.61 -2.90
N ALA A 126 -9.39 -0.43 -2.67
CA ALA A 126 -9.68 -1.78 -3.15
C ALA A 126 -11.01 -2.32 -2.60
N VAL A 127 -11.23 -2.19 -1.29
CA VAL A 127 -12.47 -2.64 -0.64
C VAL A 127 -13.70 -1.88 -1.15
N GLU A 128 -13.61 -0.55 -1.27
CA GLU A 128 -14.73 0.26 -1.79
C GLU A 128 -15.00 -0.06 -3.27
N THR A 129 -13.94 -0.28 -4.06
CA THR A 129 -14.09 -0.73 -5.44
C THR A 129 -14.81 -2.08 -5.52
N ASP A 130 -14.42 -3.07 -4.73
CA ASP A 130 -15.03 -4.41 -4.74
C ASP A 130 -16.51 -4.38 -4.32
N LYS A 131 -16.88 -3.51 -3.38
CA LYS A 131 -18.28 -3.27 -3.01
C LYS A 131 -19.07 -2.64 -4.17
N MET A 132 -18.52 -1.61 -4.77
CA MET A 132 -19.15 -0.87 -5.87
C MET A 132 -19.39 -1.77 -7.07
N LEU A 133 -18.40 -2.58 -7.45
CA LEU A 133 -18.52 -3.49 -8.60
C LEU A 133 -19.66 -4.50 -8.47
N LYS A 134 -20.04 -4.89 -7.24
CA LYS A 134 -21.17 -5.77 -6.98
C LYS A 134 -22.53 -5.10 -7.24
N ASN A 135 -22.56 -3.77 -7.21
CA ASN A 135 -23.77 -2.96 -7.38
C ASN A 135 -23.91 -2.34 -8.76
N LEU A 136 -22.88 -2.50 -9.62
CA LEU A 136 -22.92 -1.99 -10.98
C LEU A 136 -23.77 -2.88 -11.90
N PRO A 137 -24.40 -2.31 -12.93
CA PRO A 137 -25.10 -3.07 -13.96
C PRO A 137 -24.14 -4.06 -14.65
N GLU A 138 -24.68 -5.20 -15.03
CA GLU A 138 -23.93 -6.21 -15.79
C GLU A 138 -23.34 -5.62 -17.08
N GLY A 139 -22.03 -5.79 -17.29
CA GLY A 139 -21.34 -5.24 -18.47
C GLY A 139 -20.89 -3.78 -18.35
N ALA A 140 -21.11 -3.11 -17.23
CA ALA A 140 -20.57 -1.76 -17.02
C ALA A 140 -19.04 -1.77 -17.09
N LYS A 141 -18.46 -0.92 -17.96
CA LYS A 141 -17.01 -0.79 -18.15
C LYS A 141 -16.47 0.56 -17.71
N GLN A 142 -17.36 1.50 -17.43
CA GLN A 142 -17.01 2.87 -17.04
C GLN A 142 -17.61 3.19 -15.68
N ILE A 143 -16.80 3.77 -14.83
CA ILE A 143 -17.18 4.23 -13.49
C ILE A 143 -17.34 5.74 -13.53
N THR A 144 -18.51 6.19 -13.17
CA THR A 144 -18.88 7.61 -13.18
C THR A 144 -18.84 8.19 -11.75
N ILE A 145 -18.90 9.51 -11.66
CA ILE A 145 -19.00 10.21 -10.36
C ILE A 145 -20.24 9.74 -9.57
N SER A 146 -21.38 9.52 -10.25
CA SER A 146 -22.61 9.04 -9.61
C SER A 146 -22.48 7.64 -9.02
N ASP A 147 -21.64 6.78 -9.61
CA ASP A 147 -21.36 5.45 -9.07
C ASP A 147 -20.54 5.57 -7.77
N ILE A 148 -19.58 6.48 -7.73
CA ILE A 148 -18.82 6.76 -6.52
C ILE A 148 -19.73 7.32 -5.42
N GLU A 149 -20.53 8.34 -5.71
CA GLU A 149 -21.45 8.96 -4.75
C GLU A 149 -22.45 7.96 -4.15
N ARG A 150 -22.93 7.03 -4.96
CA ARG A 150 -23.96 6.05 -4.54
C ARG A 150 -23.38 4.90 -3.72
N ASN A 151 -22.19 4.44 -4.06
CA ASN A 151 -21.63 3.18 -3.56
C ASN A 151 -20.50 3.35 -2.56
N VAL A 152 -19.65 4.36 -2.77
CA VAL A 152 -18.67 4.73 -1.77
C VAL A 152 -19.42 5.55 -0.75
N GLY A 153 -19.83 4.91 0.34
CA GLY A 153 -20.30 5.68 1.49
C GLY A 153 -19.20 6.67 1.78
N ILE A 154 -19.39 7.93 1.36
CA ILE A 154 -18.46 9.03 1.63
C ILE A 154 -18.28 8.95 3.13
N SER A 155 -17.13 8.45 3.55
CA SER A 155 -16.85 8.24 4.96
C SER A 155 -17.12 9.57 5.64
N ARG A 156 -18.06 9.59 6.56
CA ARG A 156 -18.48 10.77 7.32
C ARG A 156 -17.37 11.37 8.18
N GLU A 157 -16.15 10.94 7.99
CA GLU A 157 -14.95 11.50 8.57
C GLU A 157 -14.35 12.63 7.71
N PHE A 158 -15.19 13.53 7.25
CA PHE A 158 -14.73 14.90 7.15
C PHE A 158 -14.53 15.36 8.59
N SER A 159 -13.32 15.14 9.08
CA SER A 159 -13.04 15.46 10.47
C SER A 159 -13.04 16.98 10.63
N VAL A 160 -13.39 17.45 11.83
CA VAL A 160 -13.21 18.84 12.22
C VAL A 160 -11.77 19.31 11.91
N PHE A 161 -10.79 18.41 11.90
CA PHE A 161 -9.39 18.67 11.52
C PHE A 161 -9.24 19.03 10.04
N GLU A 162 -9.96 18.38 9.13
CA GLU A 162 -9.90 18.73 7.70
C GLU A 162 -10.55 20.08 7.44
N LEU A 163 -11.69 20.36 8.10
CA LEU A 163 -12.30 21.68 8.08
C LEU A 163 -11.32 22.76 8.56
N THR A 164 -10.64 22.51 9.67
CA THR A 164 -9.66 23.43 10.25
C THR A 164 -8.47 23.65 9.31
N LYS A 165 -7.99 22.57 8.66
CA LYS A 165 -6.91 22.66 7.66
C LYS A 165 -7.28 23.51 6.46
N GLU A 166 -8.48 23.32 5.90
CA GLU A 166 -8.94 24.10 4.74
C GLU A 166 -9.26 25.56 5.11
N LEU A 167 -9.76 25.81 6.31
CA LEU A 167 -9.93 27.18 6.84
C LEU A 167 -8.58 27.88 7.00
N SER A 168 -7.57 27.19 7.55
CA SER A 168 -6.22 27.71 7.71
C SER A 168 -5.54 28.00 6.37
N ALA A 169 -5.82 27.18 5.35
CA ALA A 169 -5.37 27.36 3.97
C ALA A 169 -6.17 28.41 3.20
N LYS A 170 -7.15 29.08 3.84
CA LYS A 170 -8.06 30.07 3.23
C LYS A 170 -8.85 29.52 2.02
N ASN A 171 -9.05 28.21 1.96
CA ASN A 171 -9.84 27.56 0.91
C ASN A 171 -11.32 27.54 1.29
N GLY A 172 -11.96 28.70 1.22
CA GLY A 172 -13.34 28.91 1.68
C GLY A 172 -14.37 28.02 0.98
N ALA A 173 -14.20 27.77 -0.33
CA ALA A 173 -15.12 26.95 -1.10
C ALA A 173 -15.10 25.47 -0.64
N LYS A 174 -13.93 24.92 -0.31
CA LYS A 174 -13.79 23.56 0.19
C LYS A 174 -14.21 23.47 1.65
N ALA A 175 -13.84 24.46 2.48
CA ALA A 175 -14.27 24.54 3.88
C ALA A 175 -15.80 24.58 4.02
N LEU A 176 -16.51 25.36 3.19
CA LEU A 176 -17.96 25.41 3.17
C LEU A 176 -18.61 24.06 2.79
N ARG A 177 -18.06 23.36 1.80
CA ARG A 177 -18.54 22.02 1.43
C ARG A 177 -18.37 21.02 2.58
N ILE A 178 -17.23 21.04 3.26
CA ILE A 178 -16.95 20.18 4.40
C ILE A 178 -17.91 20.50 5.55
N ALA A 179 -18.09 21.78 5.89
CA ALA A 179 -18.98 22.23 6.95
C ALA A 179 -20.45 21.83 6.68
N ALA A 180 -20.93 22.02 5.45
CA ALA A 180 -22.28 21.61 5.05
C ALA A 180 -22.50 20.09 5.26
N ARG A 181 -21.54 19.28 4.83
CA ARG A 181 -21.60 17.80 4.97
C ARG A 181 -21.51 17.34 6.43
N ILE A 182 -20.67 17.98 7.25
CA ILE A 182 -20.63 17.70 8.71
C ILE A 182 -22.00 18.02 9.33
N GLY A 183 -22.61 19.14 8.94
CA GLY A 183 -23.94 19.56 9.42
C GLY A 183 -25.07 18.61 9.01
N GLU A 184 -25.05 18.09 7.78
CA GLU A 184 -25.99 17.07 7.33
C GLU A 184 -25.82 15.76 8.10
N ALA A 185 -24.57 15.33 8.33
CA ALA A 185 -24.29 14.13 9.11
C ALA A 185 -24.76 14.22 10.56
N ALA A 186 -24.67 15.39 11.17
CA ALA A 186 -25.15 15.62 12.54
C ALA A 186 -26.70 15.55 12.64
N LYS A 187 -27.44 15.94 11.59
CA LYS A 187 -28.92 15.85 11.57
C LYS A 187 -29.45 14.39 11.53
N PHE A 188 -28.66 13.44 11.03
CA PHE A 188 -29.04 12.01 10.99
C PHE A 188 -28.60 11.24 12.25
N ALA A 189 -27.88 11.86 13.17
CA ALA A 189 -27.40 11.24 14.40
C ALA A 189 -28.29 11.56 15.63
N MET A 190 -29.34 12.36 15.47
CA MET A 190 -30.41 12.60 16.44
C MET A 190 -31.65 11.80 16.04
#